data_0edd68c33045f1eb48a8c2c7ec97c955
#
_entry.id   0edd68c33045f1eb48a8c2c7ec97c955
#
_cell.length_a   1.000
_cell.length_b   1.000
_cell.length_c   1.000
_cell.angle_alpha   90.00
_cell.angle_beta   90.00
_cell.angle_gamma   90.00
#
_symmetry.space_group_name_H-M   'P 1'
#
loop_
_entity.id
_entity.type
_entity.pdbx_description
1 polymer ?
#
loop_
_entity_poly.entity_id
_entity_poly.type
_entity_poly.pdbx_seq_one_letter_code
_entity_poly.pdbx_strand_id
1 'polypeptide(L)'
;MTRATPSSDDDDERDGFGRDAGVWARARFVTRDAKTRLALPGNGSPQVGERPFSDQVFGFAFCVVTFLALGRVDDFFVSVRGVPFMISSWASLAVLAFGTVDAPPLRLWNVVVGQLASAAIALACVGAFGTGHLARAMALSVSLTVMMRLGAIHPPAGAVAVAAVDGAYVEAFGLWYVLFPALAGSLFIVCMSGACQWMKKRFEFELSDVSRAFARS
;
A
#
# COMPACT_ATOMS: atom_id res chain seq x y z
N MET A 1 -5.81 50.04 -54.31
CA MET A 1 -6.21 49.42 -53.01
C MET A 1 -5.48 48.10 -52.90
N THR A 2 -4.29 48.09 -52.32
CA THR A 2 -3.44 46.93 -52.11
C THR A 2 -3.65 46.45 -50.66
N ARG A 3 -4.16 45.25 -50.52
CA ARG A 3 -4.39 44.57 -49.24
C ARG A 3 -3.09 43.97 -48.75
N ALA A 4 -2.56 44.45 -47.65
CA ALA A 4 -1.37 43.93 -47.03
C ALA A 4 -1.69 42.54 -46.44
N THR A 5 -0.88 41.50 -46.73
CA THR A 5 -0.87 40.21 -46.11
C THR A 5 -0.16 40.29 -44.74
N PRO A 6 -0.68 39.68 -43.67
CA PRO A 6 0.04 39.65 -42.40
C PRO A 6 1.33 38.82 -42.54
N SER A 7 2.41 39.26 -41.89
CA SER A 7 3.71 38.56 -41.88
C SER A 7 3.65 37.32 -40.99
N SER A 8 4.38 36.27 -41.41
CA SER A 8 4.48 34.98 -40.72
C SER A 8 5.12 35.06 -39.33
N ASP A 9 5.66 36.19 -38.95
CA ASP A 9 6.37 36.39 -37.67
C ASP A 9 5.40 36.63 -36.48
N ASP A 10 4.16 37.12 -36.77
CA ASP A 10 3.14 37.39 -35.74
C ASP A 10 2.47 36.10 -35.20
N ASP A 11 2.49 35.00 -35.95
CA ASP A 11 1.87 33.73 -35.55
C ASP A 11 2.77 32.90 -34.62
N ASP A 12 4.09 33.04 -34.75
CA ASP A 12 5.06 32.29 -33.92
C ASP A 12 5.13 32.87 -32.48
N GLU A 13 4.93 34.19 -32.32
CA GLU A 13 4.95 34.82 -30.99
C GLU A 13 3.69 34.52 -30.18
N ARG A 14 2.54 34.27 -30.82
CA ARG A 14 1.27 33.91 -30.15
C ARG A 14 1.27 32.44 -29.67
N ASP A 15 1.90 31.53 -30.42
CA ASP A 15 1.99 30.13 -30.07
C ASP A 15 2.99 29.86 -28.92
N GLY A 16 4.01 30.72 -28.77
CA GLY A 16 4.95 30.66 -27.66
C GLY A 16 4.29 30.99 -26.33
N PHE A 17 3.48 32.04 -26.28
CA PHE A 17 2.78 32.52 -25.08
C PHE A 17 1.76 31.52 -24.55
N GLY A 18 1.04 30.83 -25.45
CA GLY A 18 0.06 29.79 -25.08
C GLY A 18 0.69 28.54 -24.48
N ARG A 19 1.86 28.15 -25.01
CA ARG A 19 2.61 26.99 -24.51
C ARG A 19 3.19 27.21 -23.11
N ASP A 20 3.75 28.38 -22.87
CA ASP A 20 4.33 28.75 -21.59
C ASP A 20 3.26 28.88 -20.50
N ALA A 21 2.11 29.43 -20.81
CA ALA A 21 0.98 29.51 -19.87
C ALA A 21 0.51 28.13 -19.41
N GLY A 22 0.51 27.13 -20.29
CA GLY A 22 0.18 25.75 -19.98
C GLY A 22 1.20 25.08 -19.05
N VAL A 23 2.50 25.33 -19.28
CA VAL A 23 3.60 24.81 -18.43
C VAL A 23 3.54 25.41 -17.03
N TRP A 24 3.32 26.72 -16.91
CA TRP A 24 3.19 27.39 -15.61
C TRP A 24 1.91 27.04 -14.86
N ALA A 25 0.82 26.73 -15.56
CA ALA A 25 -0.40 26.23 -14.95
C ALA A 25 -0.20 24.82 -14.37
N ARG A 26 0.50 23.93 -15.10
CA ARG A 26 0.87 22.61 -14.61
C ARG A 26 1.85 22.66 -13.43
N ALA A 27 2.85 23.53 -13.50
CA ALA A 27 3.80 23.73 -12.41
C ALA A 27 3.09 24.23 -11.13
N ARG A 28 2.16 25.19 -11.26
CA ARG A 28 1.35 25.68 -10.13
C ARG A 28 0.42 24.60 -9.55
N PHE A 29 -0.14 23.74 -10.39
CA PHE A 29 -0.95 22.62 -9.94
C PHE A 29 -0.11 21.63 -9.13
N VAL A 30 1.05 21.23 -9.63
CA VAL A 30 1.98 20.31 -8.95
C VAL A 30 2.46 20.87 -7.61
N THR A 31 2.84 22.16 -7.57
CA THR A 31 3.30 22.79 -6.31
C THR A 31 2.17 22.96 -5.29
N ARG A 32 0.94 23.22 -5.73
CA ARG A 32 -0.23 23.33 -4.85
C ARG A 32 -0.59 21.96 -4.26
N ASP A 33 -0.56 20.91 -5.07
CA ASP A 33 -0.81 19.55 -4.63
C ASP A 33 0.27 19.07 -3.64
N ALA A 34 1.55 19.38 -3.90
CA ALA A 34 2.66 19.08 -2.99
C ALA A 34 2.51 19.79 -1.64
N LYS A 35 2.10 21.05 -1.61
CA LYS A 35 1.83 21.78 -0.36
C LYS A 35 0.69 21.17 0.43
N THR A 36 -0.36 20.71 -0.24
CA THR A 36 -1.51 20.06 0.41
C THR A 36 -1.10 18.70 0.99
N ARG A 37 -0.25 17.95 0.31
CA ARG A 37 0.25 16.64 0.76
C ARG A 37 1.26 16.73 1.91
N LEU A 38 1.98 17.85 2.01
CA LEU A 38 2.94 18.12 3.09
C LEU A 38 2.31 18.86 4.28
N ALA A 39 1.01 19.20 4.20
CA ALA A 39 0.30 19.80 5.32
C ALA A 39 0.27 18.82 6.50
N LEU A 40 0.82 19.26 7.63
CA LEU A 40 0.76 18.49 8.87
C LEU A 40 -0.70 18.36 9.32
N PRO A 41 -1.10 17.20 9.90
CA PRO A 41 -2.43 17.04 10.50
C PRO A 41 -2.65 18.12 11.57
N GLY A 42 -3.77 18.80 11.51
CA GLY A 42 -4.10 19.88 12.47
C GLY A 42 -4.70 21.12 11.82
N ASN A 43 -4.38 21.41 10.56
CA ASN A 43 -5.01 22.50 9.79
C ASN A 43 -6.07 21.96 8.83
N GLY A 44 -7.16 21.39 9.36
CA GLY A 44 -8.32 21.01 8.56
C GLY A 44 -8.18 19.69 7.78
N SER A 45 -7.26 18.80 8.15
CA SER A 45 -7.32 17.43 7.62
C SER A 45 -8.35 16.63 8.42
N PRO A 46 -9.34 16.00 7.75
CA PRO A 46 -10.47 15.33 8.42
C PRO A 46 -10.09 14.05 9.21
N GLN A 47 -8.83 13.78 9.45
CA GLN A 47 -8.39 12.47 9.93
C GLN A 47 -7.92 12.41 11.40
N VAL A 48 -7.76 13.54 12.06
CA VAL A 48 -7.35 13.57 13.47
C VAL A 48 -8.56 13.91 14.33
N GLY A 49 -9.08 12.93 15.03
CA GLY A 49 -10.16 13.09 16.02
C GLY A 49 -11.57 12.66 15.59
N GLU A 50 -11.75 12.21 14.33
CA GLU A 50 -13.10 11.81 13.84
C GLU A 50 -13.43 10.33 14.05
N ARG A 51 -12.46 9.52 14.52
CA ARG A 51 -12.71 8.09 14.76
C ARG A 51 -12.97 7.84 16.24
N PRO A 52 -14.00 7.04 16.56
CA PRO A 52 -14.28 6.63 17.94
C PRO A 52 -13.05 6.00 18.59
N PHE A 53 -12.90 6.18 19.91
CA PHE A 53 -11.80 5.55 20.64
C PHE A 53 -11.80 4.03 20.53
N SER A 54 -12.99 3.43 20.43
CA SER A 54 -13.16 2.01 20.14
C SER A 54 -12.40 1.53 18.90
N ASP A 55 -12.29 2.35 17.84
CA ASP A 55 -11.56 2.01 16.62
C ASP A 55 -10.08 1.75 16.88
N GLN A 56 -9.48 2.55 17.77
CA GLN A 56 -8.07 2.39 18.15
C GLN A 56 -7.88 1.12 18.98
N VAL A 57 -8.78 0.87 19.94
CA VAL A 57 -8.74 -0.32 20.81
C VAL A 57 -8.90 -1.60 20.00
N PHE A 58 -9.90 -1.67 19.13
CA PHE A 58 -10.11 -2.86 18.28
C PHE A 58 -8.99 -3.03 17.26
N GLY A 59 -8.52 -1.94 16.63
CA GLY A 59 -7.38 -1.98 15.72
C GLY A 59 -6.13 -2.54 16.39
N PHE A 60 -5.81 -2.09 17.58
CA PHE A 60 -4.70 -2.60 18.39
C PHE A 60 -4.89 -4.08 18.73
N ALA A 61 -6.02 -4.45 19.31
CA ALA A 61 -6.29 -5.83 19.75
C ALA A 61 -6.23 -6.83 18.58
N PHE A 62 -6.89 -6.51 17.47
CA PHE A 62 -6.86 -7.36 16.28
C PHE A 62 -5.49 -7.44 15.62
N CYS A 63 -4.72 -6.36 15.60
CA CYS A 63 -3.35 -6.38 15.12
C CYS A 63 -2.49 -7.34 15.98
N VAL A 64 -2.56 -7.23 17.30
CA VAL A 64 -1.83 -8.11 18.23
C VAL A 64 -2.22 -9.57 18.01
N VAL A 65 -3.53 -9.89 18.02
CA VAL A 65 -4.01 -11.27 17.84
C VAL A 65 -3.59 -11.84 16.48
N THR A 66 -3.69 -11.04 15.42
CA THR A 66 -3.30 -11.44 14.06
C THR A 66 -1.82 -11.80 13.99
N PHE A 67 -0.94 -10.94 14.54
CA PHE A 67 0.50 -11.18 14.48
C PHE A 67 0.95 -12.29 15.43
N LEU A 68 0.29 -12.48 16.57
CA LEU A 68 0.54 -13.65 17.43
C LEU A 68 0.14 -14.95 16.74
N ALA A 69 -0.99 -14.98 16.04
CA ALA A 69 -1.42 -16.15 15.27
C ALA A 69 -0.46 -16.44 14.11
N LEU A 70 -0.04 -15.42 13.34
CA LEU A 70 0.96 -15.58 12.29
C LEU A 70 2.31 -16.01 12.83
N GLY A 71 2.71 -15.50 14.01
CA GLY A 71 3.96 -15.92 14.67
C GLY A 71 3.94 -17.40 15.06
N ARG A 72 2.80 -17.97 15.46
CA ARG A 72 2.69 -19.42 15.71
C ARG A 72 2.85 -20.25 14.44
N VAL A 73 2.33 -19.76 13.33
CA VAL A 73 2.55 -20.38 12.02
C VAL A 73 4.02 -20.26 11.61
N ASP A 74 4.63 -19.10 11.85
CA ASP A 74 6.06 -18.87 11.60
C ASP A 74 6.95 -19.83 12.39
N ASP A 75 6.73 -19.97 13.70
CA ASP A 75 7.45 -20.93 14.57
C ASP A 75 7.41 -22.35 13.99
N PHE A 76 6.22 -22.78 13.51
CA PHE A 76 6.06 -24.08 12.87
C PHE A 76 6.89 -24.19 11.58
N PHE A 77 6.84 -23.18 10.70
CA PHE A 77 7.60 -23.20 9.44
C PHE A 77 9.09 -23.13 9.67
N VAL A 78 9.57 -22.32 10.60
CA VAL A 78 10.99 -22.28 11.00
C VAL A 78 11.45 -23.64 11.49
N SER A 79 10.65 -24.33 12.30
CA SER A 79 10.99 -25.66 12.81
C SER A 79 11.07 -26.75 11.72
N VAL A 80 10.22 -26.65 10.68
CA VAL A 80 10.12 -27.67 9.62
C VAL A 80 11.00 -27.37 8.41
N ARG A 81 11.13 -26.10 8.03
CA ARG A 81 11.82 -25.66 6.82
C ARG A 81 13.07 -24.83 7.08
N GLY A 82 13.31 -24.40 8.30
CA GLY A 82 14.45 -23.55 8.67
C GLY A 82 14.34 -22.11 8.14
N VAL A 83 13.21 -21.72 7.56
CA VAL A 83 12.99 -20.40 6.95
C VAL A 83 11.73 -19.77 7.51
N PRO A 84 11.75 -18.49 7.87
CA PRO A 84 10.58 -17.80 8.39
C PRO A 84 9.45 -17.73 7.34
N PHE A 85 8.23 -17.95 7.81
CA PHE A 85 7.01 -17.77 7.03
C PHE A 85 6.59 -16.29 7.00
N MET A 86 6.86 -15.55 8.10
CA MET A 86 6.50 -14.16 8.20
C MET A 86 7.29 -13.27 7.24
N ILE A 87 6.57 -12.51 6.43
CA ILE A 87 7.14 -11.52 5.52
C ILE A 87 6.88 -10.12 6.08
N SER A 88 7.92 -9.28 6.10
CA SER A 88 7.83 -7.88 6.58
C SER A 88 6.75 -7.04 5.89
N SER A 89 6.38 -7.38 4.65
CA SER A 89 5.29 -6.74 3.90
C SER A 89 3.94 -6.81 4.61
N TRP A 90 3.71 -7.82 5.45
CA TRP A 90 2.48 -7.95 6.21
C TRP A 90 2.31 -6.88 7.29
N ALA A 91 3.40 -6.30 7.78
CA ALA A 91 3.31 -5.15 8.68
C ALA A 91 2.67 -3.94 7.99
N SER A 92 3.07 -3.63 6.76
CA SER A 92 2.43 -2.56 5.98
C SER A 92 0.99 -2.87 5.61
N LEU A 93 0.68 -4.13 5.31
CA LEU A 93 -0.70 -4.57 5.08
C LEU A 93 -1.56 -4.42 6.33
N ALA A 94 -1.04 -4.77 7.51
CA ALA A 94 -1.77 -4.63 8.77
C ALA A 94 -2.09 -3.17 9.11
N VAL A 95 -1.14 -2.26 8.88
CA VAL A 95 -1.40 -0.81 9.04
C VAL A 95 -2.54 -0.34 8.15
N LEU A 96 -2.57 -0.78 6.89
CA LEU A 96 -3.70 -0.50 5.99
C LEU A 96 -4.98 -1.17 6.50
N ALA A 97 -4.94 -2.45 6.84
CA ALA A 97 -6.09 -3.28 7.16
C ALA A 97 -6.80 -2.86 8.46
N PHE A 98 -6.06 -2.46 9.49
CA PHE A 98 -6.62 -2.06 10.79
C PHE A 98 -6.71 -0.55 10.96
N GLY A 99 -5.87 0.21 10.25
CA GLY A 99 -5.80 1.67 10.37
C GLY A 99 -6.56 2.44 9.29
N THR A 100 -6.60 1.94 8.03
CA THR A 100 -7.15 2.69 6.89
C THR A 100 -8.02 1.80 6.00
N VAL A 101 -9.06 1.20 6.58
CA VAL A 101 -9.89 0.16 5.97
C VAL A 101 -10.51 0.53 4.63
N ASP A 102 -10.89 1.80 4.47
CA ASP A 102 -11.50 2.31 3.23
C ASP A 102 -10.47 2.63 2.14
N ALA A 103 -9.17 2.40 2.41
CA ALA A 103 -8.13 2.70 1.45
C ALA A 103 -8.27 1.83 0.18
N PRO A 104 -8.23 2.43 -1.02
CA PRO A 104 -8.34 1.69 -2.28
C PRO A 104 -7.39 0.49 -2.40
N PRO A 105 -6.15 0.53 -1.87
CA PRO A 105 -5.24 -0.60 -1.90
C PRO A 105 -5.72 -1.87 -1.18
N LEU A 106 -6.71 -1.77 -0.27
CA LEU A 106 -7.28 -2.92 0.46
C LEU A 106 -8.41 -3.64 -0.29
N ARG A 107 -8.83 -3.15 -1.43
CA ARG A 107 -9.80 -3.87 -2.25
C ARG A 107 -9.25 -5.26 -2.57
N LEU A 108 -10.11 -6.28 -2.46
CA LEU A 108 -9.70 -7.69 -2.63
C LEU A 108 -8.99 -7.93 -3.97
N TRP A 109 -9.43 -7.26 -5.04
CA TRP A 109 -8.75 -7.29 -6.34
C TRP A 109 -7.29 -6.85 -6.23
N ASN A 110 -7.04 -5.71 -5.57
CA ASN A 110 -5.70 -5.15 -5.41
C ASN A 110 -4.80 -6.08 -4.57
N VAL A 111 -5.36 -6.63 -3.49
CA VAL A 111 -4.62 -7.57 -2.64
C VAL A 111 -4.27 -8.83 -3.42
N VAL A 112 -5.25 -9.51 -3.99
CA VAL A 112 -5.03 -10.81 -4.65
C VAL A 112 -4.15 -10.65 -5.89
N VAL A 113 -4.53 -9.76 -6.81
CA VAL A 113 -3.79 -9.57 -8.06
C VAL A 113 -2.42 -8.96 -7.82
N GLY A 114 -2.33 -7.97 -6.92
CA GLY A 114 -1.06 -7.36 -6.55
C GLY A 114 -0.07 -8.38 -5.96
N GLN A 115 -0.51 -9.20 -5.00
CA GLN A 115 0.33 -10.21 -4.36
C GLN A 115 0.79 -11.29 -5.36
N LEU A 116 -0.14 -11.85 -6.13
CA LEU A 116 0.18 -12.88 -7.13
C LEU A 116 1.15 -12.37 -8.19
N ALA A 117 0.86 -11.19 -8.78
CA ALA A 117 1.69 -10.61 -9.82
C ALA A 117 3.10 -10.30 -9.31
N SER A 118 3.19 -9.63 -8.14
CA SER A 118 4.49 -9.23 -7.58
C SER A 118 5.34 -10.43 -7.18
N ALA A 119 4.75 -11.44 -6.56
CA ALA A 119 5.48 -12.66 -6.19
C ALA A 119 5.96 -13.43 -7.44
N ALA A 120 5.12 -13.57 -8.46
CA ALA A 120 5.51 -14.25 -9.71
C ALA A 120 6.62 -13.50 -10.46
N ILE A 121 6.52 -12.15 -10.54
CA ILE A 121 7.54 -11.31 -11.15
C ILE A 121 8.86 -11.41 -10.39
N ALA A 122 8.81 -11.42 -9.05
CA ALA A 122 10.01 -11.56 -8.24
C ALA A 122 10.72 -12.89 -8.47
N LEU A 123 9.97 -14.00 -8.54
CA LEU A 123 10.53 -15.31 -8.90
C LEU A 123 11.22 -15.29 -10.28
N ALA A 124 10.57 -14.68 -11.29
CA ALA A 124 11.16 -14.54 -12.60
C ALA A 124 12.44 -13.69 -12.59
N CYS A 125 12.45 -12.59 -11.82
CA CYS A 125 13.63 -11.74 -11.67
C CYS A 125 14.79 -12.46 -10.95
N VAL A 126 14.50 -13.23 -9.91
CA VAL A 126 15.52 -14.05 -9.22
C VAL A 126 16.06 -15.11 -10.17
N GLY A 127 15.21 -15.77 -10.96
CA GLY A 127 15.64 -16.75 -11.96
C GLY A 127 16.50 -16.15 -13.07
N ALA A 128 16.23 -14.92 -13.48
CA ALA A 128 16.95 -14.26 -14.58
C ALA A 128 18.24 -13.54 -14.15
N PHE A 129 18.24 -12.91 -12.97
CA PHE A 129 19.30 -12.01 -12.51
C PHE A 129 19.99 -12.47 -11.22
N GLY A 130 19.52 -13.57 -10.62
CA GLY A 130 19.97 -14.02 -9.29
C GLY A 130 19.43 -13.11 -8.19
N THR A 131 20.20 -13.01 -7.08
CA THR A 131 19.93 -12.09 -5.98
C THR A 131 20.80 -10.84 -6.09
N GLY A 132 20.34 -9.70 -5.59
CA GLY A 132 21.11 -8.48 -5.54
C GLY A 132 20.36 -7.24 -6.04
N HIS A 133 21.08 -6.14 -6.21
CA HIS A 133 20.48 -4.83 -6.46
C HIS A 133 19.69 -4.75 -7.76
N LEU A 134 20.20 -5.38 -8.83
CA LEU A 134 19.51 -5.38 -10.14
C LEU A 134 18.21 -6.18 -10.06
N ALA A 135 18.24 -7.39 -9.51
CA ALA A 135 17.06 -8.22 -9.33
C ALA A 135 16.00 -7.49 -8.49
N ARG A 136 16.42 -6.86 -7.40
CA ARG A 136 15.54 -6.07 -6.52
C ARG A 136 14.90 -4.89 -7.26
N ALA A 137 15.68 -4.11 -7.99
CA ALA A 137 15.18 -2.98 -8.76
C ALA A 137 14.20 -3.43 -9.85
N MET A 138 14.52 -4.49 -10.57
CA MET A 138 13.66 -5.05 -11.62
C MET A 138 12.39 -5.66 -11.03
N ALA A 139 12.48 -6.45 -9.97
CA ALA A 139 11.32 -7.05 -9.33
C ALA A 139 10.32 -5.99 -8.85
N LEU A 140 10.78 -4.94 -8.18
CA LEU A 140 9.92 -3.86 -7.72
C LEU A 140 9.33 -3.04 -8.87
N SER A 141 10.17 -2.62 -9.83
CA SER A 141 9.74 -1.72 -10.91
C SER A 141 8.78 -2.40 -11.89
N VAL A 142 9.03 -3.65 -12.26
CA VAL A 142 8.14 -4.43 -13.12
C VAL A 142 6.83 -4.73 -12.38
N SER A 143 6.89 -5.11 -11.11
CA SER A 143 5.69 -5.34 -10.28
C SER A 143 4.82 -4.09 -10.22
N LEU A 144 5.42 -2.92 -9.96
CA LEU A 144 4.70 -1.64 -9.95
C LEU A 144 4.03 -1.37 -11.30
N THR A 145 4.77 -1.53 -12.40
CA THR A 145 4.25 -1.29 -13.74
C THR A 145 3.06 -2.20 -14.06
N VAL A 146 3.16 -3.49 -13.71
CA VAL A 146 2.08 -4.46 -13.91
C VAL A 146 0.87 -4.14 -13.03
N MET A 147 1.08 -3.81 -11.75
CA MET A 147 -0.01 -3.37 -10.86
C MET A 147 -0.73 -2.13 -11.39
N MET A 148 0.01 -1.16 -11.94
CA MET A 148 -0.58 0.03 -12.57
C MET A 148 -1.43 -0.34 -13.80
N ARG A 149 -0.96 -1.24 -14.65
CA ARG A 149 -1.68 -1.69 -15.84
C ARG A 149 -2.95 -2.48 -15.52
N LEU A 150 -2.94 -3.25 -14.44
CA LEU A 150 -4.08 -4.05 -13.98
C LEU A 150 -5.03 -3.29 -13.05
N GLY A 151 -4.73 -2.03 -12.71
CA GLY A 151 -5.50 -1.26 -11.73
C GLY A 151 -5.50 -1.92 -10.33
N ALA A 152 -4.43 -2.63 -10.00
CA ALA A 152 -4.30 -3.44 -8.80
C ALA A 152 -3.19 -2.93 -7.86
N ILE A 153 -3.06 -1.61 -7.71
CA ILE A 153 -2.01 -1.02 -6.89
C ILE A 153 -2.18 -1.44 -5.43
N HIS A 154 -1.20 -2.19 -4.93
CA HIS A 154 -1.15 -2.70 -3.56
C HIS A 154 0.28 -2.57 -3.01
N PRO A 155 0.58 -1.53 -2.21
CA PRO A 155 1.94 -1.28 -1.73
C PRO A 155 2.60 -2.46 -1.01
N PRO A 156 1.89 -3.25 -0.16
CA PRO A 156 2.49 -4.43 0.45
C PRO A 156 3.00 -5.47 -0.55
N ALA A 157 2.39 -5.56 -1.74
CA ALA A 157 2.85 -6.47 -2.80
C ALA A 157 4.22 -6.07 -3.37
N GLY A 158 4.52 -4.78 -3.44
CA GLY A 158 5.87 -4.31 -3.77
C GLY A 158 6.92 -4.79 -2.76
N ALA A 159 6.58 -4.78 -1.47
CA ALA A 159 7.46 -5.31 -0.43
C ALA A 159 7.62 -6.84 -0.51
N VAL A 160 6.59 -7.58 -0.96
CA VAL A 160 6.69 -9.02 -1.25
C VAL A 160 7.70 -9.29 -2.36
N ALA A 161 7.70 -8.47 -3.43
CA ALA A 161 8.67 -8.62 -4.50
C ALA A 161 10.13 -8.43 -4.02
N VAL A 162 10.35 -7.44 -3.17
CA VAL A 162 11.69 -7.19 -2.59
C VAL A 162 12.08 -8.30 -1.62
N ALA A 163 11.17 -8.75 -0.75
CA ALA A 163 11.42 -9.82 0.20
C ALA A 163 11.81 -11.13 -0.49
N ALA A 164 11.23 -11.44 -1.65
CA ALA A 164 11.61 -12.62 -2.43
C ALA A 164 13.07 -12.59 -2.90
N VAL A 165 13.59 -11.40 -3.23
CA VAL A 165 14.98 -11.24 -3.69
C VAL A 165 15.97 -11.26 -2.52
N ASP A 166 15.59 -10.67 -1.38
CA ASP A 166 16.47 -10.44 -0.25
C ASP A 166 16.51 -11.59 0.75
N GLY A 167 15.46 -12.43 0.78
CA GLY A 167 15.31 -13.51 1.72
C GLY A 167 15.51 -14.90 1.10
N ALA A 168 15.65 -15.90 1.95
CA ALA A 168 15.72 -17.30 1.54
C ALA A 168 14.37 -17.90 1.11
N TYR A 169 13.35 -17.07 0.91
CA TYR A 169 11.99 -17.53 0.62
C TYR A 169 11.88 -18.28 -0.71
N VAL A 170 12.60 -17.81 -1.75
CA VAL A 170 12.59 -18.45 -3.07
C VAL A 170 13.25 -19.82 -3.02
N GLU A 171 14.34 -19.96 -2.28
CA GLU A 171 15.02 -21.24 -2.07
C GLU A 171 14.15 -22.22 -1.27
N ALA A 172 13.48 -21.73 -0.23
CA ALA A 172 12.68 -22.58 0.66
C ALA A 172 11.32 -22.98 0.06
N PHE A 173 10.65 -22.08 -0.64
CA PHE A 173 9.29 -22.28 -1.12
C PHE A 173 9.20 -22.47 -2.65
N GLY A 174 10.23 -22.06 -3.42
CA GLY A 174 10.21 -22.12 -4.88
C GLY A 174 8.97 -21.42 -5.44
N LEU A 175 8.28 -22.07 -6.38
CA LEU A 175 7.03 -21.55 -6.98
C LEU A 175 5.89 -21.41 -5.96
N TRP A 176 5.91 -22.16 -4.86
CA TRP A 176 4.90 -22.04 -3.81
C TRP A 176 4.93 -20.70 -3.11
N TYR A 177 6.05 -19.94 -3.19
CA TYR A 177 6.13 -18.59 -2.63
C TYR A 177 4.97 -17.67 -3.07
N VAL A 178 4.47 -17.84 -4.29
CA VAL A 178 3.37 -17.03 -4.84
C VAL A 178 2.07 -17.23 -4.06
N LEU A 179 1.77 -18.49 -3.72
CA LEU A 179 0.56 -18.82 -2.97
C LEU A 179 0.83 -18.78 -1.48
N PHE A 180 2.02 -19.20 -1.08
CA PHE A 180 2.39 -19.40 0.29
C PHE A 180 3.89 -19.10 0.51
N PRO A 181 4.28 -18.10 1.27
CA PRO A 181 3.47 -17.30 2.21
C PRO A 181 2.76 -16.06 1.61
N ALA A 182 3.15 -15.59 0.40
CA ALA A 182 2.78 -14.27 -0.09
C ALA A 182 1.27 -13.99 -0.06
N LEU A 183 0.46 -14.83 -0.72
CA LEU A 183 -0.99 -14.64 -0.80
C LEU A 183 -1.71 -15.07 0.48
N ALA A 184 -1.39 -16.25 1.02
CA ALA A 184 -2.13 -16.84 2.14
C ALA A 184 -2.11 -15.96 3.39
N GLY A 185 -0.94 -15.45 3.79
CA GLY A 185 -0.81 -14.55 4.93
C GLY A 185 -1.53 -13.22 4.71
N SER A 186 -1.50 -12.70 3.48
CA SER A 186 -2.21 -11.46 3.14
C SER A 186 -3.73 -11.64 3.23
N LEU A 187 -4.26 -12.76 2.74
CA LEU A 187 -5.68 -13.08 2.87
C LEU A 187 -6.10 -13.28 4.33
N PHE A 188 -5.24 -13.90 5.15
CA PHE A 188 -5.51 -14.04 6.58
C PHE A 188 -5.66 -12.67 7.26
N ILE A 189 -4.74 -11.72 6.99
CA ILE A 189 -4.81 -10.35 7.53
C ILE A 189 -6.09 -9.64 7.06
N VAL A 190 -6.47 -9.79 5.80
CA VAL A 190 -7.72 -9.21 5.27
C VAL A 190 -8.95 -9.80 5.95
N CYS A 191 -8.99 -11.11 6.18
CA CYS A 191 -10.07 -11.76 6.93
C CYS A 191 -10.16 -11.21 8.37
N MET A 192 -9.03 -11.09 9.07
CA MET A 192 -8.97 -10.51 10.40
C MET A 192 -9.41 -9.04 10.43
N SER A 193 -9.08 -8.29 9.37
CA SER A 193 -9.57 -6.92 9.20
C SER A 193 -11.10 -6.88 9.06
N GLY A 194 -11.70 -7.79 8.29
CA GLY A 194 -13.15 -7.93 8.19
C GLY A 194 -13.82 -8.17 9.56
N ALA A 195 -13.27 -9.08 10.36
CA ALA A 195 -13.73 -9.32 11.73
C ALA A 195 -13.58 -8.09 12.62
N CYS A 196 -12.45 -7.39 12.53
CA CYS A 196 -12.20 -6.13 13.24
C CYS A 196 -13.26 -5.07 12.89
N GLN A 197 -13.56 -4.90 11.59
CA GLN A 197 -14.58 -3.94 11.14
C GLN A 197 -15.99 -4.30 11.64
N TRP A 198 -16.31 -5.59 11.66
CA TRP A 198 -17.58 -6.04 12.23
C TRP A 198 -17.67 -5.69 13.73
N MET A 199 -16.60 -5.90 14.50
CA MET A 199 -16.54 -5.54 15.92
C MET A 199 -16.65 -4.02 16.13
N LYS A 200 -15.93 -3.22 15.35
CA LYS A 200 -15.99 -1.75 15.41
C LYS A 200 -17.41 -1.23 15.19
N LYS A 201 -18.11 -1.74 14.19
CA LYS A 201 -19.51 -1.36 13.91
C LYS A 201 -20.50 -1.84 14.97
N ARG A 202 -20.21 -2.92 15.67
CA ARG A 202 -21.10 -3.50 16.68
C ARG A 202 -20.93 -2.88 18.05
N PHE A 203 -19.71 -2.47 18.40
CA PHE A 203 -19.33 -2.02 19.75
C PHE A 203 -18.56 -0.68 19.67
N GLU A 204 -19.27 0.36 19.25
CA GLU A 204 -18.73 1.71 19.22
C GLU A 204 -18.80 2.34 20.61
N PHE A 205 -17.72 2.94 21.08
CA PHE A 205 -17.63 3.71 22.34
C PHE A 205 -16.57 4.81 22.27
N GLU A 206 -16.82 5.85 23.06
CA GLU A 206 -15.91 6.98 23.18
C GLU A 206 -15.10 6.94 24.47
N LEU A 207 -13.96 7.64 24.50
CA LEU A 207 -13.11 7.74 25.70
C LEU A 207 -13.87 8.31 26.90
N SER A 208 -14.79 9.24 26.68
CA SER A 208 -15.68 9.80 27.68
C SER A 208 -16.60 8.76 28.35
N ASP A 209 -16.99 7.71 27.62
CA ASP A 209 -17.83 6.64 28.16
C ASP A 209 -17.01 5.75 29.11
N VAL A 210 -15.76 5.45 28.73
CA VAL A 210 -14.83 4.70 29.58
C VAL A 210 -14.55 5.44 30.88
N SER A 211 -14.26 6.74 30.80
CA SER A 211 -13.99 7.55 32.00
C SER A 211 -15.21 7.63 32.95
N ARG A 212 -16.44 7.71 32.41
CA ARG A 212 -17.68 7.68 33.17
C ARG A 212 -17.93 6.33 33.84
N ALA A 213 -17.59 5.24 33.19
CA ALA A 213 -17.70 3.90 33.75
C ALA A 213 -16.78 3.72 34.98
N PHE A 214 -15.52 4.16 34.88
CA PHE A 214 -14.56 4.12 35.98
C PHE A 214 -14.95 5.03 37.14
N ALA A 215 -15.57 6.20 36.91
CA ALA A 215 -16.00 7.11 37.95
C ALA A 215 -17.22 6.60 38.76
N ARG A 216 -17.90 5.56 38.27
CA ARG A 216 -19.08 4.94 38.92
C ARG A 216 -18.75 3.63 39.63
N SER A 217 -17.56 3.10 39.48
CA SER A 217 -17.05 1.92 40.19
C SER A 217 -16.30 2.30 41.45
#